data_312e646b75c2fc577c0f5b2a7261d59a
#
_entry.id   312e646b75c2fc577c0f5b2a7261d59a
#
_cell.length_a   1.000
_cell.length_b   1.000
_cell.length_c   1.000
_cell.angle_alpha   90.00
_cell.angle_beta   90.00
_cell.angle_gamma   90.00
#
_symmetry.space_group_name_H-M   'P 1'
#
loop_
_entity.id
_entity.type
_entity.pdbx_description
1 polymer ?
#
loop_
_entity_poly.entity_id
_entity_poly.type
_entity_poly.pdbx_seq_one_letter_code
_entity_poly.pdbx_strand_id
1 'polypeptide(L)' 'KEKIPVLLMLQGNVIKENLVFVNRNEEWLKHILKVHGLEEKNIEILYLDSQDQIQFYTKNNLKRDFV' A
#
# COMPACT_ATOMS: atom_id res chain seq x y z
N LYS A 1 16.45 2.14 -16.97
CA LYS A 1 16.19 1.06 -16.04
C LYS A 1 14.75 1.05 -15.62
N GLU A 2 14.11 -0.06 -15.79
CA GLU A 2 12.69 -0.16 -15.53
C GLU A 2 12.42 -0.44 -14.07
N LYS A 3 11.35 0.15 -13.58
CA LYS A 3 10.85 -0.14 -12.26
C LYS A 3 9.60 -0.98 -12.37
N ILE A 4 9.43 -1.87 -11.41
CA ILE A 4 8.26 -2.72 -11.35
C ILE A 4 7.43 -2.33 -10.14
N PRO A 5 6.13 -2.57 -10.17
CA PRO A 5 5.31 -2.34 -8.98
C PRO A 5 5.74 -3.27 -7.86
N VAL A 6 5.74 -2.75 -6.64
CA VAL A 6 6.16 -3.50 -5.47
C VAL A 6 5.05 -3.46 -4.44
N LEU A 7 4.56 -4.62 -4.06
CA LEU A 7 3.49 -4.73 -3.07
C LEU A 7 4.04 -4.41 -1.69
N LEU A 8 3.42 -3.48 -1.00
CA LEU A 8 3.87 -3.06 0.32
C LEU A 8 2.94 -3.52 1.45
N MET A 9 1.66 -3.69 1.15
CA MET A 9 0.71 -4.19 2.14
C MET A 9 -0.25 -5.15 1.48
N LEU A 10 -0.64 -6.18 2.21
CA LEU A 10 -1.61 -7.15 1.74
C LEU A 10 -2.52 -7.51 2.90
N GLN A 11 -3.82 -7.28 2.71
CA GLN A 11 -4.85 -7.62 3.70
C GLN A 11 -4.51 -7.11 5.09
N GLY A 12 -4.10 -5.85 5.15
CA GLY A 12 -3.82 -5.19 6.41
C GLY A 12 -2.44 -5.45 6.98
N ASN A 13 -1.63 -6.23 6.32
CA ASN A 13 -0.31 -6.60 6.83
C ASN A 13 0.79 -5.98 5.99
N VAL A 14 1.79 -5.43 6.67
CA VAL A 14 2.93 -4.80 6.02
C VAL A 14 3.91 -5.88 5.57
N ILE A 15 4.41 -5.74 4.35
CA ILE A 15 5.42 -6.64 3.82
C ILE A 15 6.76 -5.94 3.99
N LYS A 16 7.41 -6.22 5.13
CA LYS A 16 8.57 -5.46 5.55
C LYS A 16 9.75 -5.59 4.59
N GLU A 17 9.97 -6.79 4.06
CA GLU A 17 11.10 -6.96 3.17
C GLU A 17 10.91 -6.16 1.89
N ASN A 18 9.68 -5.92 1.48
CA ASN A 18 9.46 -5.11 0.29
C ASN A 18 9.67 -3.63 0.56
N LEU A 19 9.40 -3.18 1.78
CA LEU A 19 9.76 -1.81 2.16
C LEU A 19 11.27 -1.62 2.06
N VAL A 20 12.02 -2.59 2.55
CA VAL A 20 13.47 -2.51 2.46
C VAL A 20 13.90 -2.48 1.00
N PHE A 21 13.26 -3.29 0.18
CA PHE A 21 13.61 -3.37 -1.22
C PHE A 21 13.46 -2.02 -1.92
N VAL A 22 12.43 -1.25 -1.56
CA VAL A 22 12.22 0.07 -2.16
C VAL A 22 12.88 1.18 -1.35
N ASN A 23 13.68 0.81 -0.36
CA ASN A 23 14.46 1.76 0.43
C ASN A 23 13.56 2.70 1.24
N ARG A 24 12.50 2.15 1.80
CA ARG A 24 11.58 2.89 2.66
C ARG A 24 11.46 2.15 3.98
N ASN A 25 10.80 2.78 4.95
CA ASN A 25 10.60 2.17 6.25
C ASN A 25 9.14 2.28 6.67
N GLU A 26 8.83 1.72 7.84
CA GLU A 26 7.45 1.71 8.29
C GLU A 26 6.96 3.10 8.69
N GLU A 27 7.84 3.98 9.13
CA GLU A 27 7.43 5.34 9.44
C GLU A 27 6.94 6.05 8.18
N TRP A 28 7.65 5.86 7.09
CA TRP A 28 7.23 6.43 5.82
C TRP A 28 5.86 5.90 5.43
N LEU A 29 5.65 4.60 5.60
CA LEU A 29 4.38 4.01 5.24
C LEU A 29 3.25 4.52 6.11
N LYS A 30 3.50 4.65 7.41
CA LYS A 30 2.49 5.21 8.31
C LYS A 30 2.11 6.62 7.93
N HIS A 31 3.09 7.40 7.50
CA HIS A 31 2.82 8.76 7.06
C HIS A 31 1.93 8.74 5.82
N ILE A 32 2.22 7.87 4.88
CA ILE A 32 1.41 7.74 3.67
C ILE A 32 -0.04 7.42 4.03
N LEU A 33 -0.23 6.47 4.93
CA LEU A 33 -1.57 6.09 5.34
C LEU A 33 -2.29 7.27 6.00
N LYS A 34 -1.58 8.00 6.84
CA LYS A 34 -2.17 9.13 7.53
C LYS A 34 -2.60 10.21 6.55
N VAL A 35 -1.76 10.52 5.58
CA VAL A 35 -2.07 11.54 4.60
C VAL A 35 -3.34 11.17 3.82
N HIS A 36 -3.52 9.90 3.53
CA HIS A 36 -4.69 9.44 2.79
C HIS A 36 -5.88 9.09 3.68
N GLY A 37 -5.74 9.25 5.00
CA GLY A 37 -6.82 8.93 5.90
C GLY A 37 -7.15 7.46 5.99
N LEU A 38 -6.14 6.61 5.87
CA LEU A 38 -6.33 5.17 5.81
C LEU A 38 -5.87 4.51 7.09
N GLU A 39 -6.52 3.39 7.41
CA GLU A 39 -6.10 2.52 8.51
C GLU A 39 -5.62 1.20 7.95
N GLU A 40 -4.58 0.65 8.58
CA GLU A 40 -3.98 -0.57 8.08
C GLU A 40 -5.00 -1.69 7.92
N LYS A 41 -5.88 -1.84 8.89
CA LYS A 41 -6.84 -2.95 8.87
C LYS A 41 -7.80 -2.85 7.71
N ASN A 42 -7.95 -1.69 7.11
CA ASN A 42 -8.88 -1.51 6.00
C ASN A 42 -8.22 -1.63 4.63
N ILE A 43 -6.93 -1.85 4.60
CA ILE A 43 -6.20 -1.95 3.34
C ILE A 43 -6.27 -3.37 2.82
N GLU A 44 -6.77 -3.54 1.63
CA GLU A 44 -6.68 -4.85 0.98
C GLU A 44 -5.35 -5.00 0.29
N ILE A 45 -4.98 -4.02 -0.53
CA ILE A 45 -3.72 -4.03 -1.25
C ILE A 45 -3.18 -2.60 -1.28
N LEU A 46 -1.88 -2.47 -1.06
CA LEU A 46 -1.20 -1.19 -1.24
C LEU A 46 0.14 -1.47 -1.89
N TYR A 47 0.43 -0.76 -2.97
CA TYR A 47 1.67 -0.99 -3.67
C TYR A 47 2.24 0.31 -4.20
N LEU A 48 3.54 0.27 -4.46
CA LEU A 48 4.27 1.38 -5.08
C LEU A 48 4.40 1.03 -6.56
N ASP A 49 3.87 1.88 -7.42
CA ASP A 49 3.85 1.54 -8.84
C ASP A 49 5.17 1.90 -9.50
N SER A 50 5.25 1.67 -10.81
CA SER A 50 6.49 1.86 -11.54
C SER A 50 6.91 3.32 -11.64
N GLN A 51 6.03 4.23 -11.28
CA GLN A 51 6.35 5.67 -11.28
C GLN A 51 6.53 6.20 -9.87
N ASP A 52 6.75 5.30 -8.89
CA ASP A 52 6.96 5.66 -7.49
C ASP A 52 5.74 6.31 -6.86
N GLN A 53 4.56 5.98 -7.34
CA GLN A 53 3.34 6.49 -6.77
C GLN A 53 2.61 5.40 -6.02
N ILE A 54 1.92 5.79 -4.96
CA ILE A 54 1.20 4.85 -4.12
C ILE A 54 -0.17 4.58 -4.73
N GLN A 55 -0.49 3.30 -4.84
CA GLN A 55 -1.81 2.85 -5.27
C GLN A 55 -2.36 1.95 -4.19
N PHE A 56 -3.67 2.05 -3.92
CA PHE A 56 -4.23 1.20 -2.88
C PHE A 56 -5.69 0.88 -3.18
N TYR A 57 -6.14 -0.21 -2.58
CA TYR A 57 -7.54 -0.62 -2.60
C TYR A 57 -7.93 -0.96 -1.18
N THR A 58 -9.07 -0.44 -0.76
CA THR A 58 -9.58 -0.73 0.58
C THR A 58 -10.63 -1.83 0.50
N LYS A 59 -10.86 -2.48 1.63
CA LYS A 59 -11.85 -3.54 1.68
C LYS A 59 -13.24 -3.02 1.39
N ASN A 60 -13.54 -1.81 1.83
CA ASN A 60 -14.85 -1.23 1.58
C ASN A 60 -15.11 -1.01 0.10
N ASN A 61 -14.07 -0.63 -0.63
CA ASN A 61 -14.20 -0.44 -2.07
C ASN A 61 -14.65 -1.72 -2.75
N LEU A 62 -14.06 -2.83 -2.34
CA LEU A 62 -14.41 -4.10 -2.96
C LEU A 62 -15.85 -4.46 -2.70
N LYS A 63 -16.33 -4.18 -1.49
CA LYS A 63 -17.70 -4.50 -1.16
C LYS A 63 -18.70 -3.71 -1.98
N ARG A 64 -18.37 -2.48 -2.27
CA ARG A 64 -19.30 -1.62 -2.96
C ARG A 64 -19.56 -2.07 -4.38
N ASP A 65 -18.68 -2.85 -4.92
CA ASP A 65 -18.84 -3.33 -6.29
C ASP A 65 -19.97 -4.31 -6.43
N PHE A 66 -20.51 -4.80 -5.33
CA PHE A 66 -21.54 -5.80 -5.36
C PHE A 66 -22.92 -5.27 -5.02
N VAL A 67 -23.03 -4.02 -4.84
CA VAL A 67 -24.32 -3.43 -4.45
C VAL A 67 -25.19 -3.11 -5.65
#